data_a81baacc0283e224d16a0cd68ec6b766
#
_entry.id   a81baacc0283e224d16a0cd68ec6b766
#
_cell.length_a   1.000
_cell.length_b   1.000
_cell.length_c   1.000
_cell.angle_alpha   90.00
_cell.angle_beta   90.00
_cell.angle_gamma   90.00
#
_symmetry.space_group_name_H-M   'P 1'
#
loop_
_entity.id
_entity.type
_entity.pdbx_description
1 polymer ?
#
loop_
_entity_poly.entity_id
_entity_poly.type
_entity_poly.pdbx_seq_one_letter_code
_entity_poly.pdbx_strand_id
1 'polypeptide(L)'
;MKMYKAVTFILLAFIFAKCGDNNKEKATYFSFDDTVLKSKYQSADKVDLKILNTKDKSIDSIVYYINDIKTTTTKGNAPFSFDLKGKKLGYQNLKALVYFESDTVSTNTRVELVADVAPKLLKYTVVNTYPHDVNAFTEGFEFFRDTLMESTGQNGKSYFAKTDYKTGKTIKKVD
;
A
#
# COMPACT_ATOMS: atom_id res chain seq x y z
N MET A 1 23.37 -54.41 -6.82
CA MET A 1 22.09 -53.71 -6.73
C MET A 1 22.07 -52.50 -5.80
N LYS A 2 23.12 -52.16 -5.03
CA LYS A 2 23.19 -50.99 -4.13
C LYS A 2 23.81 -49.74 -4.78
N MET A 3 24.61 -49.86 -5.81
CA MET A 3 25.29 -48.74 -6.46
C MET A 3 24.36 -47.90 -7.36
N TYR A 4 23.41 -48.50 -8.05
CA TYR A 4 22.50 -47.78 -8.96
C TYR A 4 21.50 -46.87 -8.20
N LYS A 5 21.13 -47.22 -6.96
CA LYS A 5 20.27 -46.41 -6.13
C LYS A 5 20.97 -45.12 -5.66
N ALA A 6 22.28 -45.18 -5.40
CA ALA A 6 23.06 -44.01 -4.99
C ALA A 6 23.29 -43.03 -6.17
N VAL A 7 23.54 -43.56 -7.37
CA VAL A 7 23.71 -42.72 -8.58
C VAL A 7 22.41 -42.05 -8.98
N THR A 8 21.27 -42.73 -8.86
CA THR A 8 19.96 -42.14 -9.15
C THR A 8 19.61 -41.04 -8.16
N PHE A 9 19.98 -41.17 -6.88
CA PHE A 9 19.73 -40.13 -5.86
C PHE A 9 20.61 -38.89 -6.06
N ILE A 10 21.87 -39.09 -6.51
CA ILE A 10 22.78 -37.97 -6.82
C ILE A 10 22.30 -37.23 -8.08
N LEU A 11 21.77 -37.93 -9.09
CA LEU A 11 21.23 -37.29 -10.29
C LEU A 11 19.95 -36.47 -10.00
N LEU A 12 19.10 -36.94 -9.06
CA LEU A 12 17.88 -36.20 -8.65
C LEU A 12 18.22 -34.96 -7.83
N ALA A 13 19.30 -34.97 -7.05
CA ALA A 13 19.72 -33.83 -6.24
C ALA A 13 20.23 -32.63 -7.09
N PHE A 14 20.73 -32.87 -8.30
CA PHE A 14 21.20 -31.81 -9.20
C PHE A 14 20.08 -31.06 -9.92
N ILE A 15 18.86 -31.60 -9.94
CA ILE A 15 17.73 -30.94 -10.61
C ILE A 15 17.12 -29.79 -9.75
N PHE A 16 17.36 -29.78 -8.42
CA PHE A 16 16.86 -28.78 -7.51
C PHE A 16 17.79 -27.56 -7.28
N ALA A 17 19.00 -27.58 -7.86
CA ALA A 17 20.01 -26.53 -7.60
C ALA A 17 19.95 -25.33 -8.56
N LYS A 18 18.91 -25.19 -9.40
CA LYS A 18 18.83 -24.13 -10.42
C LYS A 18 17.57 -23.26 -10.32
N CYS A 19 17.03 -23.03 -9.12
CA CYS A 19 15.90 -22.14 -8.96
C CYS A 19 16.14 -21.17 -7.78
N GLY A 20 16.71 -19.98 -8.05
CA GLY A 20 16.81 -18.99 -6.99
C GLY A 20 17.38 -17.62 -7.33
N ASP A 21 18.40 -17.47 -8.15
CA ASP A 21 19.10 -16.18 -8.24
C ASP A 21 18.75 -15.31 -9.47
N ASN A 22 18.40 -15.89 -10.59
CA ASN A 22 18.18 -15.14 -11.83
C ASN A 22 16.98 -14.18 -11.78
N ASN A 23 15.98 -14.43 -10.95
CA ASN A 23 14.80 -13.59 -10.87
C ASN A 23 15.03 -12.27 -10.09
N LYS A 24 15.92 -12.29 -9.10
CA LYS A 24 16.27 -11.09 -8.35
C LYS A 24 17.09 -10.11 -9.18
N GLU A 25 18.00 -10.61 -9.95
CA GLU A 25 18.83 -9.79 -10.85
C GLU A 25 17.96 -9.16 -11.94
N LYS A 26 17.10 -9.92 -12.59
CA LYS A 26 16.18 -9.41 -13.64
C LYS A 26 15.22 -8.35 -13.13
N ALA A 27 14.82 -8.41 -11.86
CA ALA A 27 13.95 -7.41 -11.25
C ALA A 27 14.56 -6.00 -11.23
N THR A 28 15.90 -5.88 -11.38
CA THR A 28 16.60 -4.59 -11.44
C THR A 28 16.72 -4.01 -12.84
N TYR A 29 16.33 -4.74 -13.89
CA TYR A 29 16.49 -4.31 -15.28
C TYR A 29 15.54 -3.17 -15.63
N PHE A 30 14.38 -3.14 -15.00
CA PHE A 30 13.31 -2.18 -15.31
C PHE A 30 12.78 -1.53 -14.04
N SER A 31 12.56 -0.24 -14.09
CA SER A 31 11.88 0.52 -13.04
C SER A 31 11.02 1.61 -13.66
N PHE A 32 10.06 2.13 -12.90
CA PHE A 32 9.43 3.40 -13.29
C PHE A 32 10.44 4.53 -13.24
N ASP A 33 10.31 5.47 -14.15
CA ASP A 33 11.13 6.69 -14.18
C ASP A 33 10.55 7.70 -13.18
N ASP A 34 11.11 7.73 -11.99
CA ASP A 34 10.67 8.62 -10.91
C ASP A 34 10.90 10.10 -11.22
N THR A 35 11.68 10.43 -12.26
CA THR A 35 11.93 11.84 -12.65
C THR A 35 10.71 12.45 -13.35
N VAL A 36 9.83 11.64 -13.92
CA VAL A 36 8.58 12.08 -14.56
C VAL A 36 7.38 11.97 -13.65
N LEU A 37 7.51 11.27 -12.51
CA LEU A 37 6.43 11.09 -11.54
C LEU A 37 6.45 12.18 -10.47
N LYS A 38 5.28 12.79 -10.23
CA LYS A 38 5.07 13.63 -9.04
C LYS A 38 4.67 12.72 -7.86
N SER A 39 5.04 13.10 -6.65
CA SER A 39 4.58 12.40 -5.44
C SER A 39 3.07 12.58 -5.20
N LYS A 40 2.51 13.74 -5.61
CA LYS A 40 1.10 14.11 -5.43
C LYS A 40 0.51 14.65 -6.74
N TYR A 41 -0.74 14.27 -6.98
CA TYR A 41 -1.52 14.64 -8.14
C TYR A 41 -2.90 15.12 -7.71
N GLN A 42 -3.54 15.96 -8.51
CA GLN A 42 -4.95 16.36 -8.39
C GLN A 42 -5.80 15.66 -9.47
N SER A 43 -7.12 15.75 -9.36
CA SER A 43 -8.03 15.01 -10.26
C SER A 43 -7.92 15.41 -11.72
N ALA A 44 -7.50 16.65 -12.01
CA ALA A 44 -7.30 17.17 -13.35
C ALA A 44 -5.92 16.81 -13.95
N ASP A 45 -5.00 16.28 -13.13
CA ASP A 45 -3.67 15.89 -13.60
C ASP A 45 -3.72 14.61 -14.42
N LYS A 46 -2.72 14.48 -15.31
CA LYS A 46 -2.36 13.22 -15.97
C LYS A 46 -1.11 12.65 -15.33
N VAL A 47 -1.08 11.34 -15.22
CA VAL A 47 0.12 10.62 -14.78
C VAL A 47 0.81 10.05 -16.00
N ASP A 48 2.01 10.55 -16.26
CA ASP A 48 2.85 10.04 -17.34
C ASP A 48 3.74 8.92 -16.80
N LEU A 49 3.69 7.77 -17.46
CA LEU A 49 4.46 6.59 -17.11
C LEU A 49 5.52 6.33 -18.16
N LYS A 50 6.74 6.12 -17.68
CA LYS A 50 7.87 5.71 -18.49
C LYS A 50 8.65 4.64 -17.73
N ILE A 51 9.13 3.63 -18.44
CA ILE A 51 9.97 2.59 -17.88
C ILE A 51 11.42 2.86 -18.25
N LEU A 52 12.26 2.94 -17.23
CA LEU A 52 13.71 2.92 -17.39
C LEU A 52 14.16 1.50 -17.72
N ASN A 53 15.05 1.35 -18.67
CA ASN A 53 15.63 0.10 -19.12
C ASN A 53 17.15 0.18 -18.89
N THR A 54 17.59 -0.25 -17.72
CA THR A 54 18.99 -0.08 -17.28
C THR A 54 19.99 -1.02 -17.94
N LYS A 55 19.50 -2.01 -18.68
CA LYS A 55 20.32 -3.05 -19.34
C LYS A 55 20.13 -3.09 -20.85
N ASP A 56 19.50 -2.08 -21.44
CA ASP A 56 19.25 -1.93 -22.88
C ASP A 56 18.62 -3.18 -23.52
N LYS A 57 17.72 -3.85 -22.76
CA LYS A 57 17.02 -5.04 -23.21
C LYS A 57 15.98 -4.71 -24.31
N SER A 58 15.79 -5.63 -25.24
CA SER A 58 14.74 -5.48 -26.26
C SER A 58 13.37 -5.75 -25.62
N ILE A 59 12.57 -4.69 -25.44
CA ILE A 59 11.21 -4.77 -24.88
C ILE A 59 10.23 -5.08 -25.99
N ASP A 60 9.45 -6.14 -25.85
CA ASP A 60 8.38 -6.52 -26.78
C ASP A 60 7.10 -5.73 -26.49
N SER A 61 6.70 -5.69 -25.23
CA SER A 61 5.51 -4.96 -24.78
C SER A 61 5.53 -4.70 -23.28
N ILE A 62 4.71 -3.73 -22.83
CA ILE A 62 4.49 -3.45 -21.40
C ILE A 62 3.00 -3.45 -21.14
N VAL A 63 2.56 -4.24 -20.15
CA VAL A 63 1.18 -4.25 -19.65
C VAL A 63 1.11 -3.45 -18.37
N TYR A 64 0.34 -2.37 -18.37
CA TYR A 64 0.15 -1.50 -17.21
C TYR A 64 -1.12 -1.84 -16.44
N TYR A 65 -1.00 -1.81 -15.12
CA TYR A 65 -2.09 -1.99 -14.16
C TYR A 65 -2.14 -0.79 -13.22
N ILE A 66 -3.35 -0.37 -12.90
CA ILE A 66 -3.64 0.67 -11.90
C ILE A 66 -4.58 0.04 -10.87
N ASN A 67 -4.15 -0.03 -9.60
CA ASN A 67 -4.90 -0.70 -8.53
C ASN A 67 -5.31 -2.13 -8.93
N ASP A 68 -4.38 -2.90 -9.47
CA ASP A 68 -4.53 -4.28 -9.97
C ASP A 68 -5.49 -4.45 -11.17
N ILE A 69 -6.03 -3.37 -11.70
CA ILE A 69 -6.87 -3.40 -12.90
C ILE A 69 -5.99 -3.17 -14.12
N LYS A 70 -6.00 -4.13 -15.06
CA LYS A 70 -5.32 -3.97 -16.34
C LYS A 70 -5.87 -2.74 -17.09
N THR A 71 -4.98 -1.79 -17.40
CA THR A 71 -5.37 -0.52 -18.00
C THR A 71 -5.04 -0.47 -19.50
N THR A 72 -3.82 -0.83 -19.87
CA THR A 72 -3.39 -0.82 -21.27
C THR A 72 -2.22 -1.77 -21.52
N THR A 73 -1.90 -1.95 -22.78
CA THR A 73 -0.69 -2.62 -23.26
C THR A 73 -0.04 -1.73 -24.31
N THR A 74 1.24 -1.40 -24.12
CA THR A 74 2.04 -0.67 -25.10
C THR A 74 2.98 -1.60 -25.84
N LYS A 75 3.34 -1.25 -27.09
CA LYS A 75 4.34 -1.95 -27.87
C LYS A 75 5.72 -1.36 -27.56
N GLY A 76 6.70 -2.22 -27.32
CA GLY A 76 8.04 -1.79 -26.89
C GLY A 76 7.98 -0.94 -25.63
N ASN A 77 8.87 0.02 -25.49
CA ASN A 77 8.92 0.99 -24.38
C ASN A 77 8.19 2.30 -24.69
N ALA A 78 7.04 2.23 -25.34
CA ALA A 78 6.26 3.42 -25.62
C ALA A 78 5.69 4.03 -24.32
N PRO A 79 5.75 5.37 -24.16
CA PRO A 79 5.19 6.04 -22.97
C PRO A 79 3.68 5.88 -22.91
N PHE A 80 3.13 5.91 -21.71
CA PHE A 80 1.70 5.82 -21.46
C PHE A 80 1.27 6.85 -20.43
N SER A 81 0.15 7.52 -20.67
CA SER A 81 -0.44 8.48 -19.74
C SER A 81 -1.86 8.05 -19.38
N PHE A 82 -2.28 8.30 -18.15
CA PHE A 82 -3.66 8.05 -17.73
C PHE A 82 -4.22 9.20 -16.91
N ASP A 83 -5.57 9.34 -16.95
CA ASP A 83 -6.31 10.36 -16.21
C ASP A 83 -6.67 9.87 -14.81
N LEU A 84 -6.61 10.79 -13.84
CA LEU A 84 -7.00 10.54 -12.46
C LEU A 84 -8.47 10.92 -12.18
N LYS A 85 -9.16 11.50 -13.15
CA LYS A 85 -10.56 11.91 -13.00
C LYS A 85 -11.44 10.74 -12.57
N GLY A 86 -12.20 10.92 -11.49
CA GLY A 86 -13.10 9.90 -10.95
C GLY A 86 -12.42 8.76 -10.17
N LYS A 87 -11.11 8.81 -9.98
CA LYS A 87 -10.40 7.89 -9.09
C LYS A 87 -10.62 8.28 -7.63
N LYS A 88 -10.55 7.29 -6.73
CA LYS A 88 -10.62 7.54 -5.28
C LYS A 88 -9.37 8.27 -4.82
N LEU A 89 -9.52 9.21 -3.86
CA LEU A 89 -8.38 9.84 -3.21
C LEU A 89 -7.48 8.83 -2.50
N GLY A 90 -6.23 9.22 -2.33
CA GLY A 90 -5.20 8.39 -1.72
C GLY A 90 -4.30 7.70 -2.75
N TYR A 91 -3.64 6.63 -2.32
CA TYR A 91 -2.65 5.97 -3.15
C TYR A 91 -3.26 5.24 -4.35
N GLN A 92 -2.63 5.47 -5.51
CA GLN A 92 -2.86 4.69 -6.72
C GLN A 92 -1.63 3.81 -6.95
N ASN A 93 -1.79 2.50 -6.83
CA ASN A 93 -0.73 1.54 -7.05
C ASN A 93 -0.57 1.30 -8.55
N LEU A 94 0.64 1.46 -9.04
CA LEU A 94 1.00 1.32 -10.44
C LEU A 94 1.90 0.10 -10.58
N LYS A 95 1.55 -0.80 -11.51
CA LYS A 95 2.35 -1.98 -11.83
C LYS A 95 2.55 -2.07 -13.33
N ALA A 96 3.76 -2.39 -13.74
CA ALA A 96 4.09 -2.71 -15.12
C ALA A 96 4.64 -4.13 -15.20
N LEU A 97 4.08 -4.94 -16.11
CA LEU A 97 4.67 -6.19 -16.55
C LEU A 97 5.40 -5.94 -17.84
N VAL A 98 6.71 -6.05 -17.82
CA VAL A 98 7.59 -5.84 -18.97
C VAL A 98 7.93 -7.19 -19.60
N TYR A 99 7.53 -7.38 -20.85
CA TYR A 99 7.85 -8.55 -21.66
C TYR A 99 9.04 -8.23 -22.53
N PHE A 100 10.09 -9.02 -22.46
CA PHE A 100 11.35 -8.78 -23.16
C PHE A 100 12.09 -10.10 -23.39
N GLU A 101 12.67 -10.31 -24.57
CA GLU A 101 13.56 -11.42 -24.87
C GLU A 101 13.02 -12.79 -24.40
N SER A 102 11.70 -13.04 -24.55
CA SER A 102 11.00 -14.26 -24.08
C SER A 102 10.91 -14.39 -22.55
N ASP A 103 11.13 -13.30 -21.82
CA ASP A 103 11.04 -13.25 -20.35
C ASP A 103 10.02 -12.19 -19.89
N THR A 104 9.73 -12.15 -18.60
CA THR A 104 8.79 -11.18 -18.01
C THR A 104 9.27 -10.75 -16.65
N VAL A 105 9.25 -9.42 -16.42
CA VAL A 105 9.54 -8.82 -15.12
C VAL A 105 8.43 -7.87 -14.72
N SER A 106 8.13 -7.81 -13.43
CA SER A 106 7.19 -6.86 -12.86
C SER A 106 7.93 -5.77 -12.09
N THR A 107 7.54 -4.50 -12.30
CA THR A 107 7.96 -3.38 -11.49
C THR A 107 6.74 -2.63 -10.97
N ASN A 108 6.86 -2.01 -9.79
CA ASN A 108 5.75 -1.35 -9.10
C ASN A 108 6.21 0.01 -8.58
N THR A 109 5.29 0.95 -8.56
CA THR A 109 5.41 2.25 -7.89
C THR A 109 4.04 2.71 -7.43
N ARG A 110 3.95 3.86 -6.80
CA ARG A 110 2.67 4.46 -6.41
C ARG A 110 2.73 5.97 -6.48
N VAL A 111 1.60 6.59 -6.76
CA VAL A 111 1.38 8.03 -6.67
C VAL A 111 0.21 8.32 -5.75
N GLU A 112 0.12 9.52 -5.20
CA GLU A 112 -0.96 9.91 -4.31
C GLU A 112 -1.89 10.89 -5.02
N LEU A 113 -3.18 10.55 -5.12
CA LEU A 113 -4.23 11.47 -5.57
C LEU A 113 -4.77 12.22 -4.36
N VAL A 114 -4.53 13.52 -4.32
CA VAL A 114 -5.01 14.41 -3.25
C VAL A 114 -6.27 15.17 -3.67
N ALA A 115 -6.99 15.72 -2.71
CA ALA A 115 -8.15 16.53 -2.98
C ALA A 115 -7.79 17.80 -3.76
N ASP A 116 -8.66 18.21 -4.67
CA ASP A 116 -8.50 19.43 -5.47
C ASP A 116 -8.68 20.70 -4.62
N VAL A 117 -9.35 20.57 -3.47
CA VAL A 117 -9.66 21.66 -2.57
C VAL A 117 -8.96 21.43 -1.24
N ALA A 118 -8.21 22.43 -0.77
CA ALA A 118 -7.63 22.40 0.55
C ALA A 118 -8.73 22.45 1.64
N PRO A 119 -8.63 21.66 2.71
CA PRO A 119 -9.58 21.71 3.80
C PRO A 119 -9.53 23.09 4.48
N LYS A 120 -10.70 23.62 4.81
CA LYS A 120 -10.81 24.85 5.58
C LYS A 120 -10.59 24.56 7.05
N LEU A 121 -9.58 25.17 7.65
CA LEU A 121 -9.39 25.12 9.09
C LEU A 121 -10.49 25.93 9.77
N LEU A 122 -11.27 25.28 10.62
CA LEU A 122 -12.27 25.93 11.46
C LEU A 122 -11.59 26.45 12.72
N LYS A 123 -11.95 27.67 13.13
CA LYS A 123 -11.59 28.19 14.45
C LYS A 123 -12.49 27.54 15.49
N TYR A 124 -11.95 27.22 16.63
CA TYR A 124 -12.70 26.71 17.77
C TYR A 124 -12.31 27.48 19.03
N THR A 125 -13.20 27.44 20.02
CA THR A 125 -12.95 27.97 21.36
C THR A 125 -13.21 26.83 22.34
N VAL A 126 -12.24 26.57 23.26
CA VAL A 126 -12.43 25.60 24.33
C VAL A 126 -13.41 26.20 25.33
N VAL A 127 -14.60 25.60 25.47
CA VAL A 127 -15.64 26.06 26.40
C VAL A 127 -15.38 25.51 27.80
N ASN A 128 -15.04 24.23 27.92
CA ASN A 128 -14.76 23.58 29.19
C ASN A 128 -13.70 22.49 29.00
N THR A 129 -13.00 22.16 30.09
CA THR A 129 -12.08 21.04 30.20
C THR A 129 -12.46 20.23 31.42
N TYR A 130 -12.54 18.92 31.28
CA TYR A 130 -12.93 18.01 32.34
C TYR A 130 -11.83 16.97 32.61
N PRO A 131 -11.73 16.47 33.86
CA PRO A 131 -10.78 15.40 34.18
C PRO A 131 -11.08 14.12 33.40
N HIS A 132 -10.02 13.39 33.08
CA HIS A 132 -10.10 12.08 32.45
C HIS A 132 -8.99 11.18 33.01
N ASP A 133 -9.17 9.85 32.98
CA ASP A 133 -8.14 8.90 33.37
C ASP A 133 -7.00 8.92 32.33
N VAL A 134 -5.85 9.40 32.73
CA VAL A 134 -4.66 9.50 31.88
C VAL A 134 -4.10 8.13 31.45
N ASN A 135 -4.49 7.06 32.13
CA ASN A 135 -4.08 5.69 31.79
C ASN A 135 -5.06 4.99 30.85
N ALA A 136 -6.21 5.60 30.58
CA ALA A 136 -7.15 5.07 29.61
C ALA A 136 -6.60 5.26 28.20
N PHE A 137 -6.41 4.16 27.47
CA PHE A 137 -6.11 4.21 26.06
C PHE A 137 -7.42 4.26 25.27
N THR A 138 -8.01 5.47 25.20
CA THR A 138 -9.35 5.69 24.65
C THR A 138 -9.35 5.47 23.14
N GLU A 139 -10.19 4.54 22.66
CA GLU A 139 -10.43 4.29 21.24
C GLU A 139 -11.82 4.75 20.77
N GLY A 140 -12.78 4.81 21.69
CA GLY A 140 -14.10 5.34 21.43
C GLY A 140 -14.59 6.19 22.59
N PHE A 141 -15.17 7.37 22.27
CA PHE A 141 -15.60 8.35 23.26
C PHE A 141 -16.84 9.04 22.75
N GLU A 142 -18.01 8.73 23.31
CA GLU A 142 -19.29 9.22 22.79
C GLU A 142 -20.32 9.43 23.90
N PHE A 143 -21.18 10.45 23.74
CA PHE A 143 -22.35 10.63 24.58
C PHE A 143 -23.52 9.81 24.08
N PHE A 144 -24.05 8.94 24.93
CA PHE A 144 -25.30 8.23 24.70
C PHE A 144 -26.27 8.54 25.82
N ARG A 145 -27.42 9.18 25.50
CA ARG A 145 -28.45 9.57 26.47
C ARG A 145 -27.85 10.29 27.69
N ASP A 146 -27.16 11.40 27.44
CA ASP A 146 -26.50 12.25 28.45
C ASP A 146 -25.42 11.57 29.31
N THR A 147 -25.01 10.37 28.94
CA THR A 147 -23.94 9.64 29.60
C THR A 147 -22.76 9.47 28.69
N LEU A 148 -21.56 9.80 29.18
CA LEU A 148 -20.34 9.56 28.47
C LEU A 148 -20.01 8.06 28.49
N MET A 149 -19.87 7.50 27.30
CA MET A 149 -19.44 6.10 27.09
C MET A 149 -18.03 6.12 26.53
N GLU A 150 -17.20 5.26 27.07
CA GLU A 150 -15.80 5.12 26.69
C GLU A 150 -15.46 3.68 26.41
N SER A 151 -14.80 3.42 25.28
CA SER A 151 -14.12 2.16 25.01
C SER A 151 -12.63 2.38 24.95
N THR A 152 -11.87 1.48 25.56
CA THR A 152 -10.42 1.55 25.57
C THR A 152 -9.80 0.37 24.82
N GLY A 153 -8.61 0.61 24.24
CA GLY A 153 -7.76 -0.40 23.64
C GLY A 153 -6.72 -0.93 24.62
N GLN A 154 -5.75 -1.65 24.14
CA GLN A 154 -4.66 -2.39 24.76
C GLN A 154 -5.02 -3.83 25.12
N ASN A 155 -4.18 -4.73 24.63
CA ASN A 155 -4.35 -6.16 24.85
C ASN A 155 -4.35 -6.50 26.34
N GLY A 156 -5.40 -7.18 26.82
CA GLY A 156 -5.59 -7.60 28.21
C GLY A 156 -5.95 -6.48 29.19
N LYS A 157 -6.21 -5.24 28.70
CA LYS A 157 -6.58 -4.09 29.52
C LYS A 157 -7.77 -3.30 28.97
N SER A 158 -8.33 -3.75 27.86
CA SER A 158 -9.47 -3.11 27.22
C SER A 158 -10.72 -3.23 28.08
N TYR A 159 -11.50 -2.16 28.09
CA TYR A 159 -12.79 -2.13 28.77
C TYR A 159 -13.77 -1.21 28.08
N PHE A 160 -15.05 -1.38 28.38
CA PHE A 160 -16.11 -0.44 28.07
C PHE A 160 -16.66 0.17 29.35
N ALA A 161 -16.70 1.50 29.42
CA ALA A 161 -17.08 2.20 30.63
C ALA A 161 -18.20 3.21 30.39
N LYS A 162 -19.02 3.39 31.41
CA LYS A 162 -19.90 4.53 31.62
C LYS A 162 -19.20 5.49 32.57
N THR A 163 -18.97 6.73 32.15
CA THR A 163 -18.13 7.69 32.87
C THR A 163 -18.91 8.98 33.15
N ASP A 164 -18.76 9.50 34.34
CA ASP A 164 -19.17 10.86 34.67
C ASP A 164 -18.18 11.84 34.06
N TYR A 165 -18.58 12.49 32.98
CA TYR A 165 -17.70 13.39 32.23
C TYR A 165 -17.23 14.62 33.02
N LYS A 166 -18.00 15.08 34.04
CA LYS A 166 -17.62 16.24 34.85
C LYS A 166 -16.51 15.92 35.86
N THR A 167 -16.49 14.71 36.36
CA THR A 167 -15.53 14.29 37.40
C THR A 167 -14.46 13.35 36.87
N GLY A 168 -14.64 12.81 35.66
CA GLY A 168 -13.77 11.79 35.08
C GLY A 168 -13.88 10.40 35.75
N LYS A 169 -14.85 10.21 36.66
CA LYS A 169 -14.99 8.94 37.40
C LYS A 169 -15.80 7.92 36.62
N THR A 170 -15.29 6.71 36.55
CA THR A 170 -16.02 5.56 36.01
C THR A 170 -17.18 5.20 36.91
N ILE A 171 -18.41 5.20 36.36
CA ILE A 171 -19.65 4.82 37.05
C ILE A 171 -19.86 3.30 36.95
N LYS A 172 -19.59 2.74 35.77
CA LYS A 172 -19.71 1.29 35.50
C LYS A 172 -18.68 0.90 34.45
N LYS A 173 -18.10 -0.26 34.64
CA LYS A 173 -17.06 -0.82 33.74
C LYS A 173 -17.39 -2.26 33.41
N VAL A 174 -17.06 -2.65 32.17
CA VAL A 174 -17.10 -4.02 31.67
C VAL A 174 -15.79 -4.27 30.95
N ASP A 175 -15.05 -5.27 31.44
CA ASP A 175 -13.77 -5.74 30.88
C ASP A 175 -14.02 -6.77 29.77
#